data_09532e84c1806a76af14f4613e1d3f9e
#
_entry.id   09532e84c1806a76af14f4613e1d3f9e
#
_cell.length_a   1.000
_cell.length_b   1.000
_cell.length_c   1.000
_cell.angle_alpha   90.00
_cell.angle_beta   90.00
_cell.angle_gamma   90.00
#
_symmetry.space_group_name_H-M   'P 1'
#
loop_
_entity.id
_entity.type
_entity.pdbx_description
1 polymer ?
#
loop_
_entity_poly.entity_id
_entity_poly.type
_entity_poly.pdbx_seq_one_letter_code
_entity_poly.pdbx_strand_id
1 'polypeptide(L)'
;GEIGKLSNLVKPDIAIITNIGEAHVKNFDNLDGIAKAKSEIIENINKGGHLILNSDEKYFKYLSRIARKNKINVLSFGKSKKSNAKLVKNKLYRNYNNLHFKVLKKNIYLRVKNVNSLIISNILFTLITLYILDLDLTKIINFSKYFQLVEGRGKSHLISRYKKKFQLIDESYNANPSSVKNAIINFSNIKRKHEKKFLLLGDMLELGKKSDNYHKNLAYFINRSDIDKLFVYGKNAFKTYQ
;
A
#
# COMPACT_ATOMS: atom_id res chain seq x y z
N GLY A 1 -17.59 -4.98 15.68
CA GLY A 1 -16.37 -4.34 16.14
C GLY A 1 -16.40 -2.82 15.95
N GLU A 2 -15.26 -2.17 16.08
CA GLU A 2 -15.16 -0.70 15.90
C GLU A 2 -15.52 -0.25 14.49
N ILE A 3 -15.07 -1.00 13.47
CA ILE A 3 -15.35 -0.68 12.07
C ILE A 3 -16.85 -0.71 11.81
N GLY A 4 -17.57 -1.71 12.35
CA GLY A 4 -19.01 -1.79 12.22
C GLY A 4 -19.73 -0.59 12.86
N LYS A 5 -19.32 -0.20 14.08
CA LYS A 5 -19.89 0.96 14.76
C LYS A 5 -19.67 2.26 13.98
N LEU A 6 -18.42 2.52 13.56
CA LEU A 6 -18.07 3.72 12.81
C LEU A 6 -18.75 3.77 11.44
N SER A 7 -18.77 2.65 10.71
CA SER A 7 -19.43 2.60 9.40
C SER A 7 -20.94 2.74 9.49
N ASN A 8 -21.56 2.27 10.59
CA ASN A 8 -22.99 2.49 10.83
C ASN A 8 -23.35 3.97 11.07
N LEU A 9 -22.43 4.75 11.64
CA LEU A 9 -22.61 6.20 11.78
C LEU A 9 -22.48 6.91 10.42
N VAL A 10 -21.53 6.48 9.58
CA VAL A 10 -21.23 7.11 8.29
C VAL A 10 -22.22 6.70 7.20
N LYS A 11 -22.66 5.42 7.19
CA LYS A 11 -23.50 4.80 6.14
C LYS A 11 -22.97 5.14 4.73
N PRO A 12 -21.76 4.65 4.36
CA PRO A 12 -21.10 5.09 3.15
C PRO A 12 -21.80 4.59 1.87
N ASP A 13 -21.81 5.40 0.82
CA ASP A 13 -22.17 4.96 -0.53
C ASP A 13 -21.03 4.24 -1.23
N ILE A 14 -19.80 4.54 -0.85
CA ILE A 14 -18.59 3.91 -1.39
C ILE A 14 -17.68 3.53 -0.24
N ALA A 15 -17.34 2.24 -0.15
CA ALA A 15 -16.33 1.74 0.77
C ALA A 15 -15.14 1.14 0.01
N ILE A 16 -13.94 1.26 0.58
CA ILE A 16 -12.71 0.76 -0.02
C ILE A 16 -11.98 -0.11 1.00
N ILE A 17 -11.69 -1.36 0.65
CA ILE A 17 -10.78 -2.23 1.41
C ILE A 17 -9.54 -2.44 0.54
N THR A 18 -8.45 -1.74 0.88
CA THR A 18 -7.23 -1.70 0.07
C THR A 18 -6.44 -2.99 0.17
N ASN A 19 -6.29 -3.53 1.39
CA ASN A 19 -5.61 -4.79 1.67
C ASN A 19 -6.08 -5.39 3.01
N ILE A 20 -5.78 -6.67 3.19
CA ILE A 20 -5.84 -7.38 4.47
C ILE A 20 -4.41 -7.77 4.81
N GLY A 21 -3.78 -7.04 5.71
CA GLY A 21 -2.38 -7.22 6.10
C GLY A 21 -2.23 -7.33 7.62
N GLU A 22 -1.03 -7.66 8.04
CA GLU A 22 -0.62 -7.87 9.44
C GLU A 22 -0.48 -6.54 10.20
N ALA A 23 -1.48 -5.66 10.11
CA ALA A 23 -1.58 -4.46 10.93
C ALA A 23 -2.47 -4.77 12.16
N HIS A 24 -2.07 -4.27 13.33
CA HIS A 24 -2.82 -4.46 14.59
C HIS A 24 -3.04 -5.93 14.99
N VAL A 25 -2.10 -6.82 14.63
CA VAL A 25 -2.18 -8.28 14.86
C VAL A 25 -2.35 -8.61 16.35
N LYS A 26 -1.93 -7.72 17.26
CA LYS A 26 -2.11 -7.89 18.71
C LYS A 26 -3.57 -8.16 19.09
N ASN A 27 -4.52 -7.63 18.34
CA ASN A 27 -5.96 -7.71 18.61
C ASN A 27 -6.66 -8.85 17.86
N PHE A 28 -5.92 -9.62 17.05
CA PHE A 28 -6.48 -10.69 16.21
C PHE A 28 -5.56 -11.92 16.22
N ASP A 29 -6.12 -13.11 16.28
CA ASP A 29 -5.35 -14.36 16.27
C ASP A 29 -4.67 -14.62 14.92
N ASN A 30 -5.30 -14.15 13.83
CA ASN A 30 -4.84 -14.39 12.47
C ASN A 30 -5.42 -13.37 11.47
N LEU A 31 -5.01 -13.51 10.20
CA LEU A 31 -5.51 -12.65 9.11
C LEU A 31 -7.01 -12.84 8.82
N ASP A 32 -7.59 -13.99 9.12
CA ASP A 32 -9.02 -14.25 8.94
C ASP A 32 -9.85 -13.36 9.90
N GLY A 33 -9.37 -13.19 11.14
CA GLY A 33 -9.94 -12.26 12.10
C GLY A 33 -9.91 -10.81 11.60
N ILE A 34 -8.78 -10.39 11.01
CA ILE A 34 -8.66 -9.05 10.42
C ILE A 34 -9.59 -8.89 9.21
N ALA A 35 -9.69 -9.91 8.36
CA ALA A 35 -10.60 -9.90 7.21
C ALA A 35 -12.07 -9.80 7.66
N LYS A 36 -12.45 -10.53 8.70
CA LYS A 36 -13.79 -10.48 9.32
C LYS A 36 -14.07 -9.08 9.88
N ALA A 37 -13.17 -8.50 10.67
CA ALA A 37 -13.34 -7.16 11.21
C ALA A 37 -13.47 -6.10 10.11
N LYS A 38 -12.62 -6.15 9.07
CA LYS A 38 -12.73 -5.22 7.92
C LYS A 38 -14.00 -5.43 7.11
N SER A 39 -14.55 -6.66 7.07
CA SER A 39 -15.81 -6.92 6.36
C SER A 39 -17.04 -6.29 7.01
N GLU A 40 -16.98 -5.88 8.30
CA GLU A 40 -18.08 -5.21 8.98
C GLU A 40 -18.54 -3.92 8.27
N ILE A 41 -17.62 -3.23 7.56
CA ILE A 41 -18.00 -2.04 6.78
C ILE A 41 -19.03 -2.35 5.70
N ILE A 42 -19.03 -3.58 5.16
CA ILE A 42 -19.90 -3.98 4.05
C ILE A 42 -21.37 -3.96 4.44
N GLU A 43 -21.68 -4.30 5.70
CA GLU A 43 -23.04 -4.37 6.22
C GLU A 43 -23.70 -2.98 6.32
N ASN A 44 -22.88 -1.93 6.36
CA ASN A 44 -23.33 -0.55 6.53
C ASN A 44 -23.23 0.30 5.26
N ILE A 45 -22.81 -0.28 4.13
CA ILE A 45 -22.88 0.40 2.84
C ILE A 45 -24.35 0.55 2.44
N ASN A 46 -24.74 1.72 1.98
CA ASN A 46 -26.08 1.98 1.49
C ASN A 46 -26.48 1.01 0.37
N LYS A 47 -27.75 0.63 0.28
CA LYS A 47 -28.25 -0.26 -0.78
C LYS A 47 -27.93 0.30 -2.15
N GLY A 48 -27.37 -0.53 -3.03
CA GLY A 48 -26.91 -0.09 -4.37
C GLY A 48 -25.56 0.62 -4.36
N GLY A 49 -24.97 0.85 -3.20
CA GLY A 49 -23.63 1.41 -3.05
C GLY A 49 -22.52 0.49 -3.57
N HIS A 50 -21.29 0.92 -3.40
CA HIS A 50 -20.14 0.28 -4.03
C HIS A 50 -19.08 -0.14 -3.00
N LEU A 51 -18.50 -1.32 -3.23
CA LEU A 51 -17.31 -1.79 -2.52
C LEU A 51 -16.16 -1.94 -3.51
N ILE A 52 -15.05 -1.25 -3.25
CA ILE A 52 -13.83 -1.32 -4.05
C ILE A 52 -12.84 -2.26 -3.36
N LEU A 53 -12.38 -3.29 -4.09
CA LEU A 53 -11.52 -4.35 -3.56
C LEU A 53 -10.28 -4.56 -4.43
N ASN A 54 -9.18 -4.94 -3.78
CA ASN A 54 -8.00 -5.44 -4.48
C ASN A 54 -8.21 -6.89 -4.91
N SER A 55 -8.22 -7.16 -6.22
CA SER A 55 -8.41 -8.51 -6.78
C SER A 55 -7.20 -9.43 -6.62
N ASP A 56 -6.02 -8.86 -6.28
CA ASP A 56 -4.80 -9.62 -6.06
C ASP A 56 -4.72 -10.17 -4.62
N GLU A 57 -5.62 -9.74 -3.74
CA GLU A 57 -5.66 -10.13 -2.34
C GLU A 57 -6.32 -11.50 -2.12
N LYS A 58 -5.76 -12.29 -1.18
CA LYS A 58 -6.27 -13.61 -0.78
C LYS A 58 -7.76 -13.57 -0.43
N TYR A 59 -8.21 -12.50 0.24
CA TYR A 59 -9.58 -12.37 0.75
C TYR A 59 -10.57 -11.75 -0.23
N PHE A 60 -10.15 -11.48 -1.47
CA PHE A 60 -11.01 -10.88 -2.49
C PHE A 60 -12.34 -11.66 -2.69
N LYS A 61 -12.25 -12.99 -2.85
CA LYS A 61 -13.45 -13.84 -3.04
C LYS A 61 -14.37 -13.82 -1.83
N TYR A 62 -13.80 -13.85 -0.62
CA TYR A 62 -14.55 -13.80 0.64
C TYR A 62 -15.33 -12.49 0.76
N LEU A 63 -14.67 -11.35 0.63
CA LEU A 63 -15.27 -10.02 0.74
C LEU A 63 -16.30 -9.77 -0.37
N SER A 64 -16.00 -10.18 -1.60
CA SER A 64 -16.93 -10.07 -2.73
C SER A 64 -18.21 -10.89 -2.52
N ARG A 65 -18.14 -12.06 -1.88
CA ARG A 65 -19.30 -12.88 -1.55
C ARG A 65 -20.21 -12.16 -0.55
N ILE A 66 -19.63 -11.59 0.51
CA ILE A 66 -20.38 -10.83 1.51
C ILE A 66 -21.07 -9.63 0.86
N ALA A 67 -20.35 -8.85 0.05
CA ALA A 67 -20.90 -7.68 -0.62
C ALA A 67 -22.09 -8.03 -1.53
N ARG A 68 -21.97 -9.09 -2.34
CA ARG A 68 -23.06 -9.55 -3.23
C ARG A 68 -24.28 -10.01 -2.44
N LYS A 69 -24.09 -10.72 -1.31
CA LYS A 69 -25.19 -11.12 -0.42
C LYS A 69 -25.95 -9.89 0.13
N ASN A 70 -25.25 -8.79 0.36
CA ASN A 70 -25.83 -7.52 0.82
C ASN A 70 -26.29 -6.60 -0.34
N LYS A 71 -26.31 -7.10 -1.59
CA LYS A 71 -26.69 -6.33 -2.81
C LYS A 71 -25.83 -5.09 -3.04
N ILE A 72 -24.53 -5.17 -2.70
CA ILE A 72 -23.54 -4.13 -2.91
C ILE A 72 -22.78 -4.40 -4.19
N ASN A 73 -22.58 -3.38 -5.00
CA ASN A 73 -21.82 -3.44 -6.26
C ASN A 73 -20.32 -3.58 -5.97
N VAL A 74 -19.68 -4.61 -6.49
CA VAL A 74 -18.24 -4.83 -6.29
C VAL A 74 -17.47 -4.37 -7.52
N LEU A 75 -16.53 -3.45 -7.32
CA LEU A 75 -15.54 -3.05 -8.30
C LEU A 75 -14.15 -3.44 -7.81
N SER A 76 -13.31 -3.90 -8.73
CA SER A 76 -12.00 -4.45 -8.39
C SER A 76 -10.86 -3.72 -9.08
N PHE A 77 -9.73 -3.60 -8.38
CA PHE A 77 -8.47 -3.17 -8.95
C PHE A 77 -7.39 -4.24 -8.73
N GLY A 78 -6.36 -4.25 -9.56
CA GLY A 78 -5.25 -5.19 -9.43
C GLY A 78 -4.59 -5.55 -10.76
N LYS A 79 -3.77 -6.59 -10.76
CA LYS A 79 -3.03 -7.08 -11.92
C LYS A 79 -3.86 -8.00 -12.82
N SER A 80 -4.93 -8.59 -12.30
CA SER A 80 -5.78 -9.52 -13.04
C SER A 80 -6.36 -8.87 -14.30
N LYS A 81 -6.39 -9.62 -15.40
CA LYS A 81 -7.06 -9.18 -16.64
C LYS A 81 -8.54 -8.87 -16.44
N LYS A 82 -9.18 -9.50 -15.44
CA LYS A 82 -10.61 -9.34 -15.10
C LYS A 82 -10.88 -8.16 -14.16
N SER A 83 -9.85 -7.49 -13.62
CA SER A 83 -10.04 -6.32 -12.75
C SER A 83 -10.67 -5.16 -13.50
N ASN A 84 -11.58 -4.44 -12.83
CA ASN A 84 -12.25 -3.25 -13.37
C ASN A 84 -11.27 -2.09 -13.62
N ALA A 85 -10.24 -1.98 -12.76
CA ALA A 85 -9.12 -1.06 -12.99
C ALA A 85 -7.78 -1.81 -12.89
N LYS A 86 -6.89 -1.55 -13.86
CA LYS A 86 -5.57 -2.18 -13.92
C LYS A 86 -4.54 -1.30 -14.60
N LEU A 87 -3.27 -1.49 -14.22
CA LEU A 87 -2.15 -0.95 -14.95
C LEU A 87 -1.93 -1.80 -16.21
N VAL A 88 -1.93 -1.14 -17.37
CA VAL A 88 -1.66 -1.78 -18.68
C VAL A 88 -0.20 -1.68 -19.05
N LYS A 89 0.40 -0.49 -18.82
CA LYS A 89 1.81 -0.24 -19.16
C LYS A 89 2.43 0.76 -18.18
N ASN A 90 3.68 0.48 -17.82
CA ASN A 90 4.54 1.39 -17.07
C ASN A 90 5.83 1.57 -17.88
N LYS A 91 6.15 2.79 -18.28
CA LYS A 91 7.38 3.11 -18.98
C LYS A 91 8.15 4.17 -18.22
N LEU A 92 9.33 3.80 -17.74
CA LEU A 92 10.23 4.70 -17.01
C LEU A 92 10.96 5.62 -18.00
N TYR A 93 10.95 6.93 -17.70
CA TYR A 93 11.71 7.96 -18.40
C TYR A 93 12.47 8.80 -17.39
N ARG A 94 13.78 8.81 -17.46
CA ARG A 94 14.63 9.61 -16.54
C ARG A 94 14.11 9.58 -15.10
N ASN A 95 13.31 10.60 -14.71
CA ASN A 95 12.84 10.81 -13.34
C ASN A 95 11.32 10.63 -13.17
N TYR A 96 10.60 10.06 -14.14
CA TYR A 96 9.16 9.85 -14.07
C TYR A 96 8.74 8.58 -14.83
N ASN A 97 7.58 8.08 -14.48
CA ASN A 97 6.92 6.97 -15.14
C ASN A 97 5.73 7.47 -15.96
N ASN A 98 5.63 7.06 -17.21
CA ASN A 98 4.40 7.15 -17.98
C ASN A 98 3.58 5.89 -17.72
N LEU A 99 2.43 6.06 -17.09
CA LEU A 99 1.53 4.99 -16.68
C LEU A 99 0.31 5.01 -17.58
N HIS A 100 -0.05 3.85 -18.12
CA HIS A 100 -1.29 3.63 -18.83
C HIS A 100 -2.17 2.73 -17.99
N PHE A 101 -3.32 3.24 -17.57
CA PHE A 101 -4.35 2.51 -16.84
C PHE A 101 -5.56 2.26 -17.73
N LYS A 102 -6.18 1.10 -17.55
CA LYS A 102 -7.53 0.82 -18.03
C LYS A 102 -8.47 0.80 -16.84
N VAL A 103 -9.46 1.68 -16.84
CA VAL A 103 -10.47 1.80 -15.77
C VAL A 103 -11.83 1.58 -16.42
N LEU A 104 -12.44 0.41 -16.21
CA LEU A 104 -13.61 -0.08 -16.92
C LEU A 104 -13.41 0.05 -18.45
N LYS A 105 -14.15 0.95 -19.09
CA LYS A 105 -14.04 1.20 -20.54
C LYS A 105 -13.09 2.35 -20.91
N LYS A 106 -12.58 3.13 -19.93
CA LYS A 106 -11.75 4.32 -20.19
C LYS A 106 -10.25 3.98 -20.11
N ASN A 107 -9.44 4.62 -20.95
CA ASN A 107 -7.98 4.60 -20.89
C ASN A 107 -7.48 5.91 -20.28
N ILE A 108 -6.62 5.81 -19.27
CA ILE A 108 -6.09 6.96 -18.53
C ILE A 108 -4.56 6.91 -18.58
N TYR A 109 -3.94 8.04 -18.93
CA TYR A 109 -2.51 8.20 -19.05
C TYR A 109 -2.04 9.22 -18.00
N LEU A 110 -1.14 8.79 -17.11
CA LEU A 110 -0.60 9.63 -16.06
C LEU A 110 0.93 9.66 -16.11
N ARG A 111 1.50 10.81 -15.74
CA ARG A 111 2.93 10.96 -15.54
C ARG A 111 3.19 11.18 -14.06
N VAL A 112 3.87 10.23 -13.42
CA VAL A 112 4.10 10.22 -11.96
C VAL A 112 5.57 9.98 -11.66
N LYS A 113 6.12 10.69 -10.67
CA LYS A 113 7.46 10.44 -10.12
C LYS A 113 7.40 9.36 -9.06
N ASN A 114 8.53 8.65 -8.88
CA ASN A 114 8.74 7.71 -7.76
C ASN A 114 7.61 6.68 -7.59
N VAL A 115 7.31 5.92 -8.64
CA VAL A 115 6.22 4.94 -8.66
C VAL A 115 6.68 3.59 -8.12
N ASN A 116 5.95 3.08 -7.14
CA ASN A 116 6.03 1.72 -6.66
C ASN A 116 4.65 1.02 -6.74
N SER A 117 4.58 -0.24 -6.36
CA SER A 117 3.33 -1.03 -6.44
C SER A 117 2.21 -0.45 -5.55
N LEU A 118 2.56 0.12 -4.40
CA LEU A 118 1.59 0.74 -3.49
C LEU A 118 0.96 1.98 -4.10
N ILE A 119 1.78 2.86 -4.70
CA ILE A 119 1.31 4.06 -5.39
C ILE A 119 0.39 3.68 -6.56
N ILE A 120 0.76 2.65 -7.34
CA ILE A 120 -0.08 2.14 -8.43
C ILE A 120 -1.44 1.68 -7.90
N SER A 121 -1.47 0.92 -6.80
CA SER A 121 -2.71 0.48 -6.17
C SER A 121 -3.56 1.65 -5.70
N ASN A 122 -2.93 2.66 -5.07
CA ASN A 122 -3.62 3.86 -4.61
C ASN A 122 -4.24 4.65 -5.78
N ILE A 123 -3.53 4.80 -6.88
CA ILE A 123 -4.06 5.42 -8.10
C ILE A 123 -5.25 4.63 -8.63
N LEU A 124 -5.16 3.30 -8.68
CA LEU A 124 -6.22 2.45 -9.25
C LEU A 124 -7.54 2.58 -8.50
N PHE A 125 -7.55 2.45 -7.16
CA PHE A 125 -8.80 2.60 -6.42
C PHE A 125 -9.31 4.04 -6.44
N THR A 126 -8.43 5.04 -6.45
CA THR A 126 -8.84 6.45 -6.63
C THR A 126 -9.53 6.66 -7.96
N LEU A 127 -8.99 6.14 -9.07
CA LEU A 127 -9.59 6.23 -10.39
C LEU A 127 -10.98 5.56 -10.45
N ILE A 128 -11.17 4.42 -9.78
CA ILE A 128 -12.49 3.78 -9.66
C ILE A 128 -13.46 4.67 -8.89
N THR A 129 -13.02 5.23 -7.75
CA THR A 129 -13.85 6.12 -6.93
C THR A 129 -14.34 7.31 -7.74
N LEU A 130 -13.44 7.96 -8.47
CA LEU A 130 -13.78 9.10 -9.32
C LEU A 130 -14.69 8.71 -10.49
N TYR A 131 -14.52 7.49 -11.01
CA TYR A 131 -15.44 6.96 -12.04
C TYR A 131 -16.86 6.75 -11.49
N ILE A 132 -17.00 6.21 -10.26
CA ILE A 132 -18.29 6.03 -9.59
C ILE A 132 -18.98 7.38 -9.35
N LEU A 133 -18.20 8.41 -8.99
CA LEU A 133 -18.68 9.77 -8.77
C LEU A 133 -18.95 10.54 -10.06
N ASP A 134 -18.85 9.88 -11.22
CA ASP A 134 -19.00 10.47 -12.57
C ASP A 134 -18.13 11.73 -12.80
N LEU A 135 -16.95 11.74 -12.17
CA LEU A 135 -16.00 12.83 -12.33
C LEU A 135 -15.14 12.63 -13.59
N ASP A 136 -14.77 13.74 -14.20
CA ASP A 136 -13.93 13.72 -15.39
C ASP A 136 -12.50 13.25 -15.04
N LEU A 137 -12.19 12.00 -15.38
CA LEU A 137 -10.89 11.38 -15.14
C LEU A 137 -9.75 12.09 -15.90
N THR A 138 -10.02 12.86 -16.95
CA THR A 138 -8.98 13.58 -17.68
C THR A 138 -8.42 14.75 -16.87
N LYS A 139 -9.21 15.34 -15.99
CA LYS A 139 -8.75 16.40 -15.08
C LYS A 139 -7.67 15.92 -14.11
N ILE A 140 -7.66 14.63 -13.78
CA ILE A 140 -6.62 14.05 -12.91
C ILE A 140 -5.24 14.15 -13.54
N ILE A 141 -5.13 14.11 -14.87
CA ILE A 141 -3.86 14.25 -15.58
C ILE A 141 -3.15 15.54 -15.16
N ASN A 142 -3.90 16.61 -14.99
CA ASN A 142 -3.37 17.91 -14.56
C ASN A 142 -2.90 17.90 -13.10
N PHE A 143 -3.52 17.07 -12.23
CA PHE A 143 -3.15 16.93 -10.84
C PHE A 143 -2.00 15.95 -10.61
N SER A 144 -1.69 15.06 -11.57
CA SER A 144 -0.65 14.04 -11.41
C SER A 144 0.73 14.63 -11.14
N LYS A 145 1.02 15.85 -11.61
CA LYS A 145 2.24 16.61 -11.34
C LYS A 145 2.39 17.05 -9.88
N TYR A 146 1.28 17.13 -9.15
CA TYR A 146 1.24 17.53 -7.74
C TYR A 146 1.24 16.33 -6.79
N PHE A 147 1.22 15.09 -7.31
CA PHE A 147 1.35 13.91 -6.47
C PHE A 147 2.70 13.93 -5.76
N GLN A 148 2.66 14.15 -4.46
CA GLN A 148 3.82 14.08 -3.59
C GLN A 148 3.62 12.96 -2.58
N LEU A 149 4.70 12.25 -2.28
CA LEU A 149 4.70 11.29 -1.18
C LEU A 149 4.54 12.06 0.14
N VAL A 150 3.72 11.51 1.02
CA VAL A 150 3.53 12.05 2.38
C VAL A 150 4.78 11.78 3.21
N GLU A 151 5.10 12.67 4.15
CA GLU A 151 6.17 12.47 5.14
C GLU A 151 6.04 11.09 5.80
N GLY A 152 7.16 10.41 5.98
CA GLY A 152 7.18 9.08 6.57
C GLY A 152 6.67 7.96 5.67
N ARG A 153 6.31 8.23 4.40
CA ARG A 153 5.78 7.23 3.45
C ARG A 153 6.54 7.19 2.13
N GLY A 154 7.86 7.04 2.22
CA GLY A 154 8.75 6.93 1.06
C GLY A 154 9.18 8.27 0.48
N LYS A 155 8.91 9.39 1.16
CA LYS A 155 9.39 10.69 0.73
C LYS A 155 10.91 10.74 0.82
N SER A 156 11.52 11.29 -0.23
CA SER A 156 12.96 11.38 -0.35
C SER A 156 13.44 12.80 -0.09
N HIS A 157 14.46 12.92 0.76
CA HIS A 157 15.08 14.17 1.15
C HIS A 157 16.56 14.17 0.77
N LEU A 158 17.02 15.22 0.11
CA LEU A 158 18.45 15.43 -0.10
C LEU A 158 19.02 16.19 1.10
N ILE A 159 19.85 15.53 1.87
CA ILE A 159 20.47 16.10 3.07
C ILE A 159 21.93 16.44 2.76
N SER A 160 22.33 17.68 3.11
CA SER A 160 23.72 18.14 3.07
C SER A 160 24.21 18.31 4.51
N ARG A 161 25.20 17.51 4.93
CA ARG A 161 25.79 17.59 6.27
C ARG A 161 27.25 17.15 6.23
N TYR A 162 28.10 17.78 7.02
CA TYR A 162 29.53 17.48 7.11
C TYR A 162 30.23 17.42 5.74
N LYS A 163 29.95 18.40 4.86
CA LYS A 163 30.46 18.47 3.48
C LYS A 163 30.10 17.27 2.60
N LYS A 164 29.16 16.42 3.03
CA LYS A 164 28.64 15.28 2.28
C LYS A 164 27.18 15.48 1.94
N LYS A 165 26.75 14.90 0.81
CA LYS A 165 25.34 14.86 0.39
C LYS A 165 24.89 13.43 0.39
N PHE A 166 23.71 13.15 0.94
CA PHE A 166 23.08 11.85 0.89
C PHE A 166 21.56 11.99 0.74
N GLN A 167 20.95 10.97 0.19
CA GLN A 167 19.51 10.87 0.04
C GLN A 167 18.94 10.05 1.19
N LEU A 168 18.02 10.65 1.94
CA LEU A 168 17.23 9.97 2.97
C LEU A 168 15.87 9.63 2.38
N ILE A 169 15.47 8.35 2.44
CA ILE A 169 14.12 7.88 2.13
C ILE A 169 13.44 7.61 3.45
N ASP A 170 12.40 8.37 3.75
CA ASP A 170 11.70 8.30 5.02
C ASP A 170 10.45 7.41 4.93
N GLU A 171 10.48 6.26 5.62
CA GLU A 171 9.38 5.29 5.77
C GLU A 171 8.91 5.18 7.24
N SER A 172 9.11 6.23 8.05
CA SER A 172 8.98 6.18 9.52
C SER A 172 7.55 6.33 10.05
N TYR A 173 6.55 6.62 9.21
CA TYR A 173 5.18 6.92 9.68
C TYR A 173 4.55 5.76 10.45
N ASN A 174 4.69 4.53 9.96
CA ASN A 174 4.21 3.31 10.61
C ASN A 174 4.96 2.09 10.06
N ALA A 175 5.15 1.08 10.89
CA ALA A 175 5.86 -0.14 10.54
C ALA A 175 5.03 -1.38 10.87
N ASN A 176 4.82 -2.23 9.85
CA ASN A 176 4.28 -3.57 10.01
C ASN A 176 5.08 -4.53 9.11
N PRO A 177 5.00 -5.86 9.33
CA PRO A 177 5.82 -6.83 8.60
C PRO A 177 5.76 -6.68 7.07
N SER A 178 4.57 -6.45 6.53
CA SER A 178 4.37 -6.31 5.09
C SER A 178 4.94 -4.98 4.55
N SER A 179 4.70 -3.86 5.25
CA SER A 179 5.21 -2.55 4.81
C SER A 179 6.73 -2.48 4.88
N VAL A 180 7.34 -2.96 5.96
CA VAL A 180 8.80 -2.99 6.13
C VAL A 180 9.46 -3.89 5.09
N LYS A 181 8.93 -5.11 4.87
CA LYS A 181 9.40 -5.98 3.78
C LYS A 181 9.37 -5.27 2.44
N ASN A 182 8.25 -4.62 2.10
CA ASN A 182 8.12 -3.91 0.83
C ASN A 182 9.09 -2.71 0.73
N ALA A 183 9.31 -1.99 1.83
CA ALA A 183 10.28 -0.90 1.88
C ALA A 183 11.71 -1.41 1.62
N ILE A 184 12.12 -2.52 2.24
CA ILE A 184 13.43 -3.17 2.02
C ILE A 184 13.59 -3.56 0.55
N ILE A 185 12.59 -4.24 -0.04
CA ILE A 185 12.63 -4.68 -1.44
C ILE A 185 12.68 -3.47 -2.39
N ASN A 186 11.87 -2.44 -2.15
CA ASN A 186 11.87 -1.23 -2.97
C ASN A 186 13.20 -0.49 -2.87
N PHE A 187 13.77 -0.38 -1.68
CA PHE A 187 15.08 0.25 -1.46
C PHE A 187 16.20 -0.53 -2.14
N SER A 188 16.18 -1.86 -2.05
CA SER A 188 17.11 -2.73 -2.75
C SER A 188 17.07 -2.50 -4.27
N ASN A 189 15.89 -2.33 -4.85
CA ASN A 189 15.70 -2.17 -6.28
C ASN A 189 16.09 -0.77 -6.83
N ILE A 190 16.38 0.20 -5.98
CA ILE A 190 16.89 1.50 -6.43
C ILE A 190 18.27 1.30 -7.05
N LYS A 191 18.39 1.63 -8.34
CA LYS A 191 19.69 1.56 -9.03
C LYS A 191 20.65 2.60 -8.46
N ARG A 192 21.86 2.17 -8.13
CA ARG A 192 22.97 3.02 -7.69
C ARG A 192 24.12 2.96 -8.68
N LYS A 193 24.92 4.02 -8.74
CA LYS A 193 26.18 4.04 -9.48
C LYS A 193 27.35 3.68 -8.56
N HIS A 194 27.54 4.46 -7.50
CA HIS A 194 28.63 4.28 -6.54
C HIS A 194 28.18 4.53 -5.08
N GLU A 195 26.91 4.88 -4.88
CA GLU A 195 26.38 5.19 -3.56
C GLU A 195 26.23 3.91 -2.73
N LYS A 196 26.53 4.00 -1.43
CA LYS A 196 26.25 2.96 -0.46
C LYS A 196 24.81 3.07 0.04
N LYS A 197 24.20 1.92 0.30
CA LYS A 197 22.85 1.81 0.85
C LYS A 197 22.89 1.44 2.32
N PHE A 198 22.41 2.34 3.16
CA PHE A 198 22.29 2.11 4.60
C PHE A 198 20.83 2.02 4.97
N LEU A 199 20.47 0.97 5.72
CA LEU A 199 19.13 0.76 6.26
C LEU A 199 19.16 1.05 7.75
N LEU A 200 18.27 1.94 8.22
CA LEU A 200 17.98 2.14 9.64
C LEU A 200 16.61 1.53 9.93
N LEU A 201 16.57 0.52 10.80
CA LEU A 201 15.37 -0.22 11.14
C LEU A 201 14.99 0.02 12.60
N GLY A 202 13.77 0.45 12.84
CA GLY A 202 13.16 0.56 14.17
C GLY A 202 12.26 -0.62 14.51
N ASP A 203 11.72 -0.63 15.74
CA ASP A 203 10.74 -1.62 16.18
C ASP A 203 9.45 -1.52 15.38
N MET A 204 8.92 -2.68 14.98
CA MET A 204 7.52 -2.80 14.55
C MET A 204 6.66 -3.05 15.79
N LEU A 205 5.73 -2.14 16.06
CA LEU A 205 4.87 -2.20 17.24
C LEU A 205 3.59 -3.01 16.98
N GLU A 206 2.86 -3.35 18.04
CA GLU A 206 1.54 -4.01 17.99
C GLU A 206 1.50 -5.40 17.33
N LEU A 207 2.63 -6.12 17.32
CA LEU A 207 2.73 -7.45 16.70
C LEU A 207 2.40 -8.61 17.67
N GLY A 208 2.16 -8.30 18.95
CA GLY A 208 1.84 -9.31 19.97
C GLY A 208 2.93 -10.38 20.14
N LYS A 209 2.52 -11.61 20.47
CA LYS A 209 3.43 -12.74 20.74
C LYS A 209 4.33 -13.14 19.57
N LYS A 210 3.98 -12.75 18.34
CA LYS A 210 4.75 -13.08 17.12
C LYS A 210 5.80 -12.02 16.75
N SER A 211 5.97 -10.98 17.57
CA SER A 211 6.88 -9.86 17.31
C SER A 211 8.30 -10.34 16.96
N ASP A 212 8.88 -11.23 17.78
CA ASP A 212 10.24 -11.76 17.57
C ASP A 212 10.38 -12.44 16.20
N ASN A 213 9.41 -13.28 15.83
CA ASN A 213 9.44 -13.99 14.55
C ASN A 213 9.33 -13.03 13.36
N TYR A 214 8.50 -12.00 13.45
CA TYR A 214 8.38 -11.00 12.40
C TYR A 214 9.68 -10.21 12.20
N HIS A 215 10.34 -9.81 13.29
CA HIS A 215 11.63 -9.13 13.20
C HIS A 215 12.73 -10.04 12.67
N LYS A 216 12.85 -11.30 13.15
CA LYS A 216 13.80 -12.29 12.63
C LYS A 216 13.62 -12.54 11.12
N ASN A 217 12.37 -12.63 10.65
CA ASN A 217 12.09 -12.88 9.25
C ASN A 217 12.56 -11.75 8.31
N LEU A 218 12.78 -10.53 8.81
CA LEU A 218 13.31 -9.44 8.00
C LEU A 218 14.74 -9.71 7.53
N ALA A 219 15.55 -10.46 8.32
CA ALA A 219 16.90 -10.85 7.94
C ALA A 219 16.94 -11.56 6.58
N TYR A 220 15.95 -12.41 6.28
CA TYR A 220 15.86 -13.08 4.99
C TYR A 220 15.83 -12.12 3.80
N PHE A 221 15.09 -11.01 3.92
CA PHE A 221 14.97 -10.02 2.84
C PHE A 221 16.18 -9.10 2.80
N ILE A 222 16.74 -8.73 3.94
CA ILE A 222 17.93 -7.88 4.05
C ILE A 222 19.16 -8.59 3.48
N ASN A 223 19.38 -9.87 3.84
CA ASN A 223 20.53 -10.65 3.37
C ASN A 223 20.50 -10.96 1.86
N ARG A 224 19.32 -10.82 1.23
CA ARG A 224 19.15 -10.97 -0.24
C ARG A 224 19.07 -9.66 -0.97
N SER A 225 19.27 -8.56 -0.27
CA SER A 225 19.25 -7.21 -0.84
C SER A 225 20.67 -6.72 -1.13
N ASP A 226 20.79 -5.63 -1.89
CA ASP A 226 22.06 -4.92 -2.11
C ASP A 226 22.32 -3.81 -1.07
N ILE A 227 21.82 -4.00 0.17
CA ILE A 227 22.04 -3.11 1.30
C ILE A 227 23.43 -3.36 1.88
N ASP A 228 24.24 -2.30 1.95
CA ASP A 228 25.62 -2.41 2.43
C ASP A 228 25.73 -2.48 3.96
N LYS A 229 24.80 -1.84 4.68
CA LYS A 229 24.84 -1.82 6.14
C LYS A 229 23.45 -1.65 6.74
N LEU A 230 23.21 -2.42 7.82
CA LEU A 230 22.02 -2.35 8.64
C LEU A 230 22.35 -1.69 9.97
N PHE A 231 21.54 -0.75 10.39
CA PHE A 231 21.50 -0.20 11.74
C PHE A 231 20.14 -0.51 12.33
N VAL A 232 20.08 -0.94 13.57
CA VAL A 232 18.82 -1.22 14.26
C VAL A 232 18.69 -0.37 15.51
N TYR A 233 17.47 0.05 15.79
CA TYR A 233 17.11 0.77 17.00
C TYR A 233 15.84 0.16 17.59
N GLY A 234 15.94 -0.31 18.83
CA GLY A 234 14.86 -0.94 19.56
C GLY A 234 15.13 -2.40 19.93
N LYS A 235 14.46 -2.87 21.00
CA LYS A 235 14.63 -4.21 21.55
C LYS A 235 14.22 -5.31 20.57
N ASN A 236 13.12 -5.10 19.87
CA ASN A 236 12.59 -6.10 18.94
C ASN A 236 13.33 -6.06 17.61
N ALA A 237 13.67 -4.88 17.09
CA ALA A 237 14.44 -4.73 15.86
C ALA A 237 15.82 -5.41 15.97
N PHE A 238 16.41 -5.48 17.17
CA PHE A 238 17.65 -6.19 17.40
C PHE A 238 17.56 -7.69 17.07
N LYS A 239 16.37 -8.30 17.14
CA LYS A 239 16.14 -9.69 16.73
C LYS A 239 16.42 -9.96 15.25
N THR A 240 16.47 -8.92 14.42
CA THR A 240 16.83 -9.04 12.99
C THR A 240 18.29 -9.45 12.79
N TYR A 241 19.18 -9.27 13.80
CA TYR A 241 20.57 -9.73 13.78
C TYR A 241 20.74 -11.19 14.23
N GLN A 242 19.75 -11.78 14.84
CA GLN A 242 19.77 -13.17 15.34
C GLN A 242 19.23 -14.15 14.30
#